data_df129eb6886d61890c545be06d316e29
#
_entry.id   df129eb6886d61890c545be06d316e29
#
_cell.length_a   1.000
_cell.length_b   1.000
_cell.length_c   1.000
_cell.angle_alpha   90.00
_cell.angle_beta   90.00
_cell.angle_gamma   90.00
#
_symmetry.space_group_name_H-M   'P 1'
#
loop_
_entity.id
_entity.type
_entity.pdbx_description
1 polymer ?
#
loop_
_entity_poly.entity_id
_entity_poly.type
_entity_poly.pdbx_seq_one_letter_code
_entity_poly.pdbx_strand_id
1 'polypeptide(L)'
;MNTIRLKTIFIIISLSIFCGNFSAQNIDISFFTNSPLLKSANVSFKMTETHTGKSVAQFRAENITTPASVMKVITTSTALELLSPDFKFITKLEMDNLPSADSILYGNLIIRSSGDPTLGSAYFETDNFLNDWALSVKNAGIKTIKGKIIIDESLFSQTDAVNSRWIWEDIGNYYASGVYGISYKDNTFVLQLKSDSVGSQPQILRTIPKIDSLVFSNYLLSVKGNNDNANIFGLPMDYHRTLYGTIPANRDVFSIKGSIPYPADVLRSEFVKKLEETGILMENNDFLPANANELPILLYKRISPKLIDIVNITNFVSNNHFAEHIFKQLALTKYDVSTSANATAVVKSFWKSKQLPVEQLFMYDGSGLSPKDGISANFLVSLLNYMQNQSRYAQQFKNSLPAAGNDGTVKNVLKKTALAGKVRMKSGSISNVRCYAGYLDATNGTTYSFAVLINNANGTSSEVTAEIEKLLLKIHEILTKK
;
A
#
# COMPACT_ATOMS: atom_id res chain seq x y z
N MET A 1 -32.72 -21.27 86.26
CA MET A 1 -32.87 -20.53 85.01
C MET A 1 -31.73 -20.94 84.10
N ASN A 2 -32.02 -21.92 83.21
CA ASN A 2 -31.03 -22.52 82.30
C ASN A 2 -31.14 -21.86 80.92
N THR A 3 -30.11 -21.20 80.49
CA THR A 3 -29.99 -20.63 79.12
C THR A 3 -29.33 -21.69 78.23
N ILE A 4 -30.11 -22.22 77.30
CA ILE A 4 -29.62 -23.10 76.23
C ILE A 4 -28.99 -22.26 75.12
N ARG A 5 -27.67 -22.43 74.85
CA ARG A 5 -26.96 -21.86 73.73
C ARG A 5 -27.12 -22.77 72.51
N LEU A 6 -27.82 -22.29 71.47
CA LEU A 6 -27.86 -22.93 70.16
C LEU A 6 -26.50 -22.64 69.40
N LYS A 7 -25.81 -23.71 69.10
CA LYS A 7 -24.62 -23.62 68.19
C LYS A 7 -25.11 -23.85 66.76
N THR A 8 -25.10 -22.80 65.95
CA THR A 8 -25.34 -22.87 64.50
C THR A 8 -24.07 -23.37 63.84
N ILE A 9 -24.12 -24.56 63.25
CA ILE A 9 -23.02 -25.14 62.43
C ILE A 9 -23.22 -24.61 61.01
N PHE A 10 -22.31 -23.76 60.53
CA PHE A 10 -22.21 -23.39 59.12
C PHE A 10 -21.45 -24.51 58.37
N ILE A 11 -22.13 -25.25 57.52
CA ILE A 11 -21.52 -26.16 56.57
C ILE A 11 -21.14 -25.33 55.31
N ILE A 12 -19.86 -25.02 55.14
CA ILE A 12 -19.31 -24.42 53.90
C ILE A 12 -19.14 -25.57 52.90
N ILE A 13 -20.05 -25.67 51.93
CA ILE A 13 -19.88 -26.52 50.76
C ILE A 13 -18.96 -25.76 49.79
N SER A 14 -17.68 -26.10 49.76
CA SER A 14 -16.74 -25.65 48.74
C SER A 14 -17.04 -26.37 47.43
N LEU A 15 -17.76 -25.68 46.54
CA LEU A 15 -17.91 -26.12 45.16
C LEU A 15 -16.54 -25.91 44.45
N SER A 16 -15.72 -26.93 44.37
CA SER A 16 -14.53 -26.97 43.54
C SER A 16 -14.98 -27.03 42.08
N ILE A 17 -15.08 -25.86 41.44
CA ILE A 17 -15.22 -25.82 40.00
C ILE A 17 -13.89 -26.35 39.39
N PHE A 18 -13.91 -27.60 38.99
CA PHE A 18 -12.88 -28.18 38.14
C PHE A 18 -12.98 -27.49 36.80
N CYS A 19 -12.31 -26.34 36.65
CA CYS A 19 -11.92 -25.82 35.34
C CYS A 19 -10.92 -26.81 34.75
N GLY A 20 -11.43 -27.83 34.10
CA GLY A 20 -10.61 -28.67 33.24
C GLY A 20 -9.96 -27.75 32.21
N ASN A 21 -8.65 -27.50 32.36
CA ASN A 21 -7.83 -26.96 31.32
C ASN A 21 -7.84 -27.96 30.14
N PHE A 22 -8.87 -27.85 29.29
CA PHE A 22 -8.80 -28.42 27.96
C PHE A 22 -7.72 -27.62 27.20
N SER A 23 -6.47 -27.98 27.40
CA SER A 23 -5.36 -27.59 26.52
C SER A 23 -5.75 -28.04 25.12
N ALA A 24 -6.18 -27.12 24.31
CA ALA A 24 -6.45 -27.41 22.91
C ALA A 24 -5.15 -27.87 22.29
N GLN A 25 -5.07 -29.16 21.97
CA GLN A 25 -3.91 -29.73 21.33
C GLN A 25 -3.70 -29.01 20.00
N ASN A 26 -2.60 -28.25 19.88
CA ASN A 26 -2.21 -27.63 18.62
C ASN A 26 -2.05 -28.72 17.56
N ILE A 27 -2.52 -28.46 16.35
CA ILE A 27 -2.30 -29.34 15.20
C ILE A 27 -0.79 -29.45 14.96
N ASP A 28 -0.28 -30.68 14.88
CA ASP A 28 1.10 -30.92 14.50
C ASP A 28 1.34 -30.54 13.04
N ILE A 29 2.27 -29.62 12.83
CA ILE A 29 2.69 -29.12 11.51
C ILE A 29 4.13 -29.51 11.16
N SER A 30 4.66 -30.54 11.81
CA SER A 30 6.03 -31.05 11.57
C SER A 30 6.28 -31.41 10.10
N PHE A 31 5.24 -31.90 9.40
CA PHE A 31 5.31 -32.17 7.97
C PHE A 31 5.67 -30.91 7.14
N PHE A 32 5.32 -29.72 7.62
CA PHE A 32 5.66 -28.43 6.97
C PHE A 32 7.03 -27.94 7.46
N THR A 33 7.24 -27.88 8.77
CA THR A 33 8.48 -27.33 9.36
C THR A 33 9.73 -28.16 9.06
N ASN A 34 9.56 -29.46 8.77
CA ASN A 34 10.62 -30.39 8.38
C ASN A 34 10.81 -30.49 6.86
N SER A 35 10.08 -29.69 6.06
CA SER A 35 10.30 -29.65 4.61
C SER A 35 11.74 -29.28 4.27
N PRO A 36 12.41 -29.99 3.35
CA PRO A 36 13.77 -29.65 2.93
C PRO A 36 13.92 -28.21 2.44
N LEU A 37 12.87 -27.64 1.84
CA LEU A 37 12.83 -26.26 1.36
C LEU A 37 12.93 -25.24 2.52
N LEU A 38 12.45 -25.62 3.72
CA LEU A 38 12.35 -24.74 4.88
C LEU A 38 13.46 -24.97 5.92
N LYS A 39 14.33 -25.95 5.71
CA LYS A 39 15.36 -26.35 6.69
C LYS A 39 16.25 -25.19 7.16
N SER A 40 16.61 -24.28 6.25
CA SER A 40 17.45 -23.10 6.54
C SER A 40 16.65 -21.81 6.62
N ALA A 41 15.32 -21.86 6.37
CA ALA A 41 14.47 -20.71 6.32
C ALA A 41 14.17 -20.12 7.71
N ASN A 42 14.00 -18.80 7.77
CA ASN A 42 13.35 -18.17 8.90
C ASN A 42 11.84 -18.22 8.68
N VAL A 43 11.14 -19.02 9.50
CA VAL A 43 9.70 -19.25 9.41
C VAL A 43 9.02 -18.75 10.67
N SER A 44 7.97 -17.93 10.51
CA SER A 44 7.04 -17.56 11.57
C SER A 44 5.62 -17.90 11.11
N PHE A 45 4.90 -18.70 11.87
CA PHE A 45 3.55 -19.14 11.54
C PHE A 45 2.64 -19.13 12.76
N LYS A 46 1.41 -18.65 12.58
CA LYS A 46 0.34 -18.74 13.56
C LYS A 46 -1.02 -18.85 12.86
N MET A 47 -1.90 -19.70 13.42
CA MET A 47 -3.31 -19.76 13.08
C MET A 47 -4.13 -19.87 14.37
N THR A 48 -5.18 -19.09 14.45
CA THR A 48 -6.15 -19.11 15.58
C THR A 48 -7.56 -19.20 15.04
N GLU A 49 -8.46 -19.78 15.83
CA GLU A 49 -9.88 -19.54 15.65
C GLU A 49 -10.16 -18.06 15.90
N THR A 50 -10.70 -17.35 14.92
CA THR A 50 -10.74 -15.89 14.93
C THR A 50 -11.56 -15.34 16.08
N HIS A 51 -12.73 -15.96 16.36
CA HIS A 51 -13.66 -15.45 17.38
C HIS A 51 -13.14 -15.62 18.80
N THR A 52 -12.57 -16.79 19.10
CA THR A 52 -12.11 -17.14 20.46
C THR A 52 -10.66 -16.78 20.73
N GLY A 53 -9.84 -16.55 19.66
CA GLY A 53 -8.41 -16.39 19.76
C GLY A 53 -7.66 -17.68 20.08
N LYS A 54 -8.37 -18.84 20.17
CA LYS A 54 -7.78 -20.13 20.50
C LYS A 54 -6.76 -20.54 19.44
N SER A 55 -5.54 -20.89 19.88
CA SER A 55 -4.49 -21.36 18.98
C SER A 55 -4.87 -22.70 18.34
N VAL A 56 -4.70 -22.78 17.03
CA VAL A 56 -4.93 -23.98 16.21
C VAL A 56 -3.61 -24.63 15.85
N ALA A 57 -2.66 -23.85 15.37
CA ALA A 57 -1.31 -24.29 15.06
C ALA A 57 -0.35 -23.09 15.08
N GLN A 58 0.88 -23.30 15.48
CA GLN A 58 1.89 -22.24 15.48
C GLN A 58 3.31 -22.80 15.39
N PHE A 59 4.22 -22.00 14.84
CA PHE A 59 5.64 -22.27 14.81
C PHE A 59 6.42 -20.98 14.85
N ARG A 60 7.25 -20.78 15.89
CA ARG A 60 8.04 -19.56 16.09
C ARG A 60 7.20 -18.29 15.86
N ALA A 61 5.98 -18.27 16.40
CA ALA A 61 4.97 -17.27 16.09
C ALA A 61 5.40 -15.83 16.42
N GLU A 62 6.32 -15.65 17.37
CA GLU A 62 6.83 -14.34 17.81
C GLU A 62 8.13 -13.91 17.10
N ASN A 63 8.71 -14.81 16.28
CA ASN A 63 9.91 -14.45 15.52
C ASN A 63 9.61 -13.33 14.52
N ILE A 64 10.49 -12.33 14.53
CA ILE A 64 10.43 -11.21 13.61
C ILE A 64 11.01 -11.65 12.26
N THR A 65 10.25 -11.44 11.20
CA THR A 65 10.64 -11.75 9.82
C THR A 65 10.25 -10.59 8.90
N THR A 66 10.93 -10.44 7.77
CA THR A 66 10.56 -9.45 6.75
C THR A 66 9.21 -9.83 6.14
N PRO A 67 8.20 -8.93 6.20
CA PRO A 67 6.83 -9.24 5.78
C PRO A 67 6.57 -9.04 4.28
N ALA A 68 7.42 -8.27 3.61
CA ALA A 68 7.09 -7.73 2.30
C ALA A 68 5.68 -7.09 2.30
N SER A 69 4.93 -7.17 1.21
CA SER A 69 3.62 -6.50 1.07
C SER A 69 2.52 -6.97 2.03
N VAL A 70 2.77 -7.95 2.92
CA VAL A 70 1.83 -8.23 4.03
C VAL A 70 1.77 -7.05 5.01
N MET A 71 2.80 -6.17 5.04
CA MET A 71 2.75 -4.89 5.77
C MET A 71 1.50 -4.07 5.46
N LYS A 72 0.98 -4.14 4.23
CA LYS A 72 -0.23 -3.44 3.81
C LYS A 72 -1.48 -3.80 4.63
N VAL A 73 -1.52 -5.00 5.24
CA VAL A 73 -2.58 -5.39 6.18
C VAL A 73 -2.64 -4.41 7.35
N ILE A 74 -1.48 -3.98 7.86
CA ILE A 74 -1.40 -3.02 8.97
C ILE A 74 -1.78 -1.63 8.49
N THR A 75 -1.21 -1.18 7.38
CA THR A 75 -1.46 0.14 6.81
C THR A 75 -2.94 0.35 6.53
N THR A 76 -3.58 -0.61 5.84
CA THR A 76 -4.97 -0.48 5.42
C THR A 76 -5.96 -0.65 6.57
N SER A 77 -5.70 -1.57 7.51
CA SER A 77 -6.53 -1.71 8.71
C SER A 77 -6.46 -0.47 9.60
N THR A 78 -5.25 0.09 9.82
CA THR A 78 -5.08 1.32 10.59
C THR A 78 -5.81 2.50 9.94
N ALA A 79 -5.75 2.58 8.60
CA ALA A 79 -6.42 3.66 7.87
C ALA A 79 -7.95 3.58 7.98
N LEU A 80 -8.53 2.39 7.88
CA LEU A 80 -9.97 2.21 8.10
C LEU A 80 -10.38 2.61 9.52
N GLU A 81 -9.59 2.28 10.53
CA GLU A 81 -9.87 2.61 11.92
C GLU A 81 -9.75 4.12 12.23
N LEU A 82 -8.73 4.80 11.70
CA LEU A 82 -8.44 6.19 12.05
C LEU A 82 -9.12 7.21 11.11
N LEU A 83 -9.29 6.88 9.83
CA LEU A 83 -9.82 7.81 8.83
C LEU A 83 -11.26 7.46 8.42
N SER A 84 -11.72 6.24 8.61
CA SER A 84 -12.96 5.64 8.13
C SER A 84 -12.95 5.26 6.62
N PRO A 85 -13.80 4.29 6.21
CA PRO A 85 -13.94 3.92 4.79
C PRO A 85 -14.41 5.05 3.87
N ASP A 86 -15.15 6.01 4.42
CA ASP A 86 -15.74 7.12 3.66
C ASP A 86 -14.82 8.34 3.55
N PHE A 87 -13.63 8.32 4.16
CA PHE A 87 -12.65 9.39 4.04
C PHE A 87 -12.32 9.66 2.57
N LYS A 88 -12.15 10.94 2.24
CA LYS A 88 -11.79 11.40 0.88
C LYS A 88 -10.71 12.46 0.98
N PHE A 89 -9.75 12.42 0.09
CA PHE A 89 -8.78 13.48 -0.12
C PHE A 89 -9.45 14.65 -0.83
N ILE A 90 -9.02 15.88 -0.52
CA ILE A 90 -9.57 17.10 -1.13
C ILE A 90 -8.42 17.96 -1.64
N THR A 91 -8.17 17.91 -2.94
CA THR A 91 -7.21 18.80 -3.61
C THR A 91 -7.93 20.05 -4.09
N LYS A 92 -7.36 21.23 -3.83
CA LYS A 92 -7.97 22.50 -4.19
C LYS A 92 -7.18 23.21 -5.28
N LEU A 93 -7.90 23.85 -6.21
CA LEU A 93 -7.35 24.86 -7.10
C LEU A 93 -7.83 26.21 -6.61
N GLU A 94 -6.91 27.10 -6.37
CA GLU A 94 -7.13 28.44 -5.82
C GLU A 94 -6.40 29.48 -6.68
N MET A 95 -6.74 30.76 -6.52
CA MET A 95 -6.00 31.90 -7.09
C MET A 95 -5.70 32.89 -5.97
N ASP A 96 -4.58 33.60 -6.08
CA ASP A 96 -4.13 34.56 -5.05
C ASP A 96 -4.59 36.00 -5.33
N ASN A 97 -5.26 36.25 -6.46
CA ASN A 97 -5.84 37.57 -6.80
C ASN A 97 -7.10 37.39 -7.64
N LEU A 98 -7.91 38.45 -7.74
CA LEU A 98 -9.05 38.51 -8.68
C LEU A 98 -8.60 38.88 -10.09
N PRO A 99 -9.26 38.38 -11.14
CA PRO A 99 -8.99 38.83 -12.52
C PRO A 99 -9.36 40.31 -12.68
N SER A 100 -8.58 41.03 -13.49
CA SER A 100 -8.86 42.38 -13.89
C SER A 100 -10.12 42.50 -14.79
N ALA A 101 -10.59 43.72 -15.04
CA ALA A 101 -11.70 43.98 -15.99
C ALA A 101 -11.39 43.46 -17.43
N ASP A 102 -10.10 43.38 -17.78
CA ASP A 102 -9.62 42.86 -19.08
C ASP A 102 -9.44 41.31 -19.08
N SER A 103 -9.97 40.63 -18.09
CA SER A 103 -9.87 39.16 -17.94
C SER A 103 -8.44 38.66 -17.77
N ILE A 104 -7.57 39.43 -17.14
CA ILE A 104 -6.18 39.07 -16.85
C ILE A 104 -6.06 38.81 -15.34
N LEU A 105 -5.56 37.63 -14.98
CA LEU A 105 -5.11 37.33 -13.63
C LEU A 105 -3.66 37.82 -13.46
N TYR A 106 -3.47 38.92 -12.75
CA TYR A 106 -2.15 39.38 -12.26
C TYR A 106 -1.86 38.69 -10.93
N GLY A 107 -1.50 37.41 -10.99
CA GLY A 107 -1.34 36.55 -9.82
C GLY A 107 -1.15 35.09 -10.22
N ASN A 108 -1.13 34.22 -9.22
CA ASN A 108 -0.82 32.81 -9.37
C ASN A 108 -2.07 31.94 -9.26
N LEU A 109 -2.05 30.79 -9.94
CA LEU A 109 -2.89 29.65 -9.57
C LEU A 109 -2.17 28.83 -8.53
N ILE A 110 -2.89 28.39 -7.50
CA ILE A 110 -2.32 27.61 -6.39
C ILE A 110 -3.05 26.27 -6.32
N ILE A 111 -2.29 25.18 -6.45
CA ILE A 111 -2.80 23.82 -6.23
C ILE A 111 -2.39 23.41 -4.83
N ARG A 112 -3.38 23.32 -3.92
CA ARG A 112 -3.15 22.79 -2.57
C ARG A 112 -3.35 21.30 -2.58
N SER A 113 -2.26 20.59 -2.37
CA SER A 113 -2.26 19.14 -2.30
C SER A 113 -2.96 18.64 -1.01
N SER A 114 -3.38 17.38 -1.06
CA SER A 114 -3.99 16.69 0.09
C SER A 114 -3.35 15.32 0.35
N GLY A 115 -2.27 14.99 -0.37
CA GLY A 115 -1.68 13.66 -0.34
C GLY A 115 -2.51 12.62 -1.15
N ASP A 116 -3.41 13.08 -2.01
CA ASP A 116 -4.29 12.23 -2.83
C ASP A 116 -3.51 11.41 -3.86
N PRO A 117 -3.48 10.05 -3.78
CA PRO A 117 -2.78 9.22 -4.74
C PRO A 117 -3.53 8.99 -6.04
N THR A 118 -4.77 9.51 -6.17
CA THR A 118 -5.68 9.11 -7.26
C THR A 118 -5.74 10.09 -8.42
N LEU A 119 -4.98 11.21 -8.37
CA LEU A 119 -4.96 12.21 -9.43
C LEU A 119 -4.41 11.62 -10.75
N GLY A 120 -5.28 11.44 -11.74
CA GLY A 120 -4.94 10.84 -13.03
C GLY A 120 -4.45 9.40 -12.96
N SER A 121 -4.76 8.69 -11.87
CA SER A 121 -4.42 7.28 -11.71
C SER A 121 -5.20 6.40 -12.68
N ALA A 122 -4.51 5.45 -13.33
CA ALA A 122 -5.11 4.49 -14.24
C ALA A 122 -6.16 3.56 -13.58
N TYR A 123 -6.19 3.48 -12.26
CA TYR A 123 -7.20 2.74 -11.50
C TYR A 123 -8.54 3.47 -11.37
N PHE A 124 -8.58 4.77 -11.71
CA PHE A 124 -9.75 5.65 -11.63
C PHE A 124 -9.92 6.43 -12.94
N GLU A 125 -10.02 5.72 -14.07
CA GLU A 125 -9.95 6.22 -15.46
C GLU A 125 -10.97 7.31 -15.83
N THR A 126 -12.04 7.48 -15.07
CA THR A 126 -13.06 8.51 -15.34
C THR A 126 -12.67 9.90 -14.85
N ASP A 127 -11.49 10.05 -14.28
CA ASP A 127 -11.03 11.31 -13.68
C ASP A 127 -10.48 12.28 -14.74
N ASN A 128 -11.33 13.20 -15.17
CA ASN A 128 -10.95 14.26 -16.12
C ASN A 128 -10.68 15.61 -15.41
N PHE A 129 -10.11 15.58 -14.24
CA PHE A 129 -9.97 16.73 -13.33
C PHE A 129 -9.21 17.92 -13.94
N LEU A 130 -8.24 17.68 -14.82
CA LEU A 130 -7.51 18.78 -15.49
C LEU A 130 -8.43 19.60 -16.39
N ASN A 131 -9.40 18.96 -17.04
CA ASN A 131 -10.39 19.67 -17.83
C ASN A 131 -11.32 20.49 -16.93
N ASP A 132 -11.76 19.90 -15.80
CA ASP A 132 -12.60 20.61 -14.84
C ASP A 132 -11.87 21.80 -14.22
N TRP A 133 -10.58 21.67 -13.93
CA TRP A 133 -9.75 22.76 -13.45
C TRP A 133 -9.61 23.87 -14.47
N ALA A 134 -9.32 23.57 -15.74
CA ALA A 134 -9.21 24.56 -16.80
C ALA A 134 -10.55 25.29 -17.04
N LEU A 135 -11.66 24.54 -17.01
CA LEU A 135 -13.00 25.12 -17.11
C LEU A 135 -13.32 26.04 -15.92
N SER A 136 -12.92 25.70 -14.70
CA SER A 136 -13.13 26.53 -13.52
C SER A 136 -12.38 27.86 -13.61
N VAL A 137 -11.16 27.85 -14.15
CA VAL A 137 -10.38 29.06 -14.43
C VAL A 137 -11.09 29.92 -15.50
N LYS A 138 -11.55 29.31 -16.58
CA LYS A 138 -12.31 30.01 -17.64
C LYS A 138 -13.60 30.63 -17.11
N ASN A 139 -14.34 29.88 -16.28
CA ASN A 139 -15.59 30.33 -15.67
C ASN A 139 -15.38 31.47 -14.65
N ALA A 140 -14.21 31.61 -14.10
CA ALA A 140 -13.79 32.74 -13.28
C ALA A 140 -13.52 34.02 -14.13
N GLY A 141 -13.70 33.96 -15.47
CA GLY A 141 -13.51 35.07 -16.38
C GLY A 141 -12.05 35.33 -16.79
N ILE A 142 -11.16 34.37 -16.52
CA ILE A 142 -9.73 34.51 -16.82
C ILE A 142 -9.45 34.07 -18.27
N LYS A 143 -8.81 34.94 -19.04
CA LYS A 143 -8.29 34.65 -20.39
C LYS A 143 -6.78 34.61 -20.47
N THR A 144 -6.13 35.35 -19.58
CA THR A 144 -4.66 35.38 -19.49
C THR A 144 -4.23 35.34 -18.05
N ILE A 145 -3.24 34.52 -17.75
CA ILE A 145 -2.60 34.44 -16.44
C ILE A 145 -1.18 35.02 -16.57
N LYS A 146 -0.93 36.13 -15.87
CA LYS A 146 0.39 36.72 -15.71
C LYS A 146 0.91 36.36 -14.33
N GLY A 147 1.44 35.11 -14.22
CA GLY A 147 1.90 34.53 -12.98
C GLY A 147 2.29 33.07 -13.17
N LYS A 148 2.32 32.31 -12.07
CA LYS A 148 2.77 30.91 -12.05
C LYS A 148 1.66 29.97 -11.58
N ILE A 149 1.83 28.68 -11.85
CA ILE A 149 1.10 27.60 -11.19
C ILE A 149 2.00 27.11 -10.04
N ILE A 150 1.60 27.41 -8.81
CA ILE A 150 2.28 27.01 -7.58
C ILE A 150 1.61 25.73 -7.08
N ILE A 151 2.41 24.70 -6.79
CA ILE A 151 1.93 23.46 -6.19
C ILE A 151 2.44 23.39 -4.76
N ASP A 152 1.52 23.46 -3.80
CA ASP A 152 1.83 23.35 -2.38
C ASP A 152 1.86 21.89 -1.95
N GLU A 153 3.05 21.35 -1.76
CA GLU A 153 3.32 19.97 -1.35
C GLU A 153 3.72 19.85 0.13
N SER A 154 3.58 20.92 0.91
CA SER A 154 4.12 21.03 2.28
C SER A 154 3.58 20.00 3.27
N LEU A 155 2.45 19.36 2.98
CA LEU A 155 1.87 18.31 3.82
C LEU A 155 2.79 17.09 4.01
N PHE A 156 3.59 16.74 3.01
CA PHE A 156 4.55 15.64 3.08
C PHE A 156 5.96 16.17 2.98
N SER A 157 6.84 15.67 3.84
CA SER A 157 8.26 16.06 3.80
C SER A 157 8.90 15.61 2.50
N GLN A 158 9.45 16.54 1.72
CA GLN A 158 10.15 16.24 0.47
C GLN A 158 11.40 15.38 0.69
N THR A 159 12.11 15.55 1.81
CA THR A 159 13.29 14.75 2.14
C THR A 159 12.97 13.30 2.48
N ASP A 160 11.68 12.98 2.67
CA ASP A 160 11.16 11.65 2.97
C ASP A 160 10.20 11.15 1.86
N ALA A 161 10.22 11.80 0.69
CA ALA A 161 9.39 11.39 -0.45
C ALA A 161 9.81 10.02 -1.00
N VAL A 162 11.10 9.73 -1.06
CA VAL A 162 11.64 8.40 -1.33
C VAL A 162 12.23 7.86 -0.04
N ASN A 163 11.69 6.76 0.45
CA ASN A 163 12.06 6.22 1.74
C ASN A 163 13.53 5.75 1.74
N SER A 164 14.35 6.29 2.65
CA SER A 164 15.78 5.97 2.77
C SER A 164 16.07 4.53 3.22
N ARG A 165 15.04 3.74 3.52
CA ARG A 165 15.15 2.32 3.88
C ARG A 165 14.86 1.39 2.71
N TRP A 166 14.43 1.93 1.56
CA TRP A 166 14.36 1.16 0.32
C TRP A 166 15.77 0.90 -0.22
N ILE A 167 15.94 -0.20 -0.93
CA ILE A 167 17.21 -0.51 -1.56
C ILE A 167 17.35 0.31 -2.84
N TRP A 168 18.59 0.75 -3.13
CA TRP A 168 18.84 1.67 -4.24
C TRP A 168 18.46 1.08 -5.60
N GLU A 169 18.52 -0.24 -5.78
CA GLU A 169 18.15 -0.93 -7.02
C GLU A 169 16.65 -0.88 -7.32
N ASP A 170 15.81 -0.63 -6.32
CA ASP A 170 14.37 -0.44 -6.48
C ASP A 170 14.04 0.99 -6.92
N ILE A 171 14.86 1.97 -6.53
CA ILE A 171 14.60 3.39 -6.75
C ILE A 171 14.75 3.71 -8.23
N GLY A 172 13.68 4.21 -8.84
CA GLY A 172 13.58 4.42 -10.28
C GLY A 172 12.55 3.49 -10.93
N ASN A 173 12.28 2.32 -10.36
CA ASN A 173 11.22 1.44 -10.82
C ASN A 173 9.83 1.93 -10.38
N TYR A 174 8.80 1.55 -11.12
CA TYR A 174 7.41 1.97 -10.89
C TYR A 174 6.87 1.59 -9.51
N TYR A 175 7.33 0.48 -8.94
CA TYR A 175 6.87 -0.02 -7.63
C TYR A 175 7.55 0.66 -6.43
N ALA A 176 8.57 1.47 -6.70
CA ALA A 176 9.27 2.32 -5.73
C ALA A 176 9.13 3.82 -6.09
N SER A 177 7.97 4.21 -6.64
CA SER A 177 7.69 5.60 -6.92
C SER A 177 7.64 6.42 -5.63
N GLY A 178 8.22 7.62 -5.66
CA GLY A 178 8.23 8.53 -4.51
C GLY A 178 6.83 8.95 -4.08
N VAL A 179 6.71 9.38 -2.82
CA VAL A 179 5.45 9.77 -2.16
C VAL A 179 5.54 11.24 -1.81
N TYR A 180 5.04 12.07 -2.70
CA TYR A 180 5.06 13.52 -2.58
C TYR A 180 3.73 14.05 -2.06
N GLY A 181 3.68 15.29 -1.61
CA GLY A 181 2.43 15.93 -1.22
C GLY A 181 1.39 15.95 -2.35
N ILE A 182 1.85 16.05 -3.60
CA ILE A 182 1.05 15.85 -4.81
C ILE A 182 1.46 14.56 -5.52
N SER A 183 0.49 13.80 -5.97
CA SER A 183 0.68 12.62 -6.83
C SER A 183 0.03 12.89 -8.19
N TYR A 184 0.59 12.32 -9.26
CA TYR A 184 0.00 12.40 -10.58
C TYR A 184 0.37 11.16 -11.42
N LYS A 185 -0.65 10.50 -12.03
CA LYS A 185 -0.47 9.29 -12.85
C LYS A 185 0.33 8.20 -12.14
N ASP A 186 -0.07 7.91 -10.87
CA ASP A 186 0.59 6.94 -9.97
C ASP A 186 2.10 7.24 -9.76
N ASN A 187 2.55 8.46 -10.04
CA ASN A 187 3.96 8.88 -10.08
C ASN A 187 4.83 7.97 -10.97
N THR A 188 4.26 7.48 -12.08
CA THR A 188 4.94 6.56 -13.00
C THR A 188 4.87 7.04 -14.44
N PHE A 189 5.87 6.66 -15.21
CA PHE A 189 5.87 6.77 -16.67
C PHE A 189 6.03 5.41 -17.34
N VAL A 190 5.49 5.28 -18.55
CA VAL A 190 5.78 4.16 -19.45
C VAL A 190 6.90 4.57 -20.37
N LEU A 191 7.97 3.78 -20.45
CA LEU A 191 9.03 3.93 -21.44
C LEU A 191 8.79 2.94 -22.58
N GLN A 192 8.58 3.44 -23.78
CA GLN A 192 8.44 2.63 -24.99
C GLN A 192 9.78 2.48 -25.67
N LEU A 193 10.11 1.24 -26.01
CA LEU A 193 11.35 0.79 -26.61
C LEU A 193 11.08 0.03 -27.90
N LYS A 194 11.96 0.12 -28.88
CA LYS A 194 12.03 -0.77 -30.04
C LYS A 194 13.23 -1.69 -29.87
N SER A 195 13.06 -2.98 -30.02
CA SER A 195 14.13 -3.96 -29.97
C SER A 195 14.26 -4.69 -31.30
N ASP A 196 15.49 -4.78 -31.79
CA ASP A 196 15.83 -5.49 -33.03
C ASP A 196 16.36 -6.90 -32.71
N SER A 197 17.37 -7.39 -33.43
CA SER A 197 17.93 -8.74 -33.27
C SER A 197 18.50 -8.99 -31.87
N VAL A 198 18.64 -10.26 -31.52
CA VAL A 198 19.27 -10.71 -30.28
C VAL A 198 20.70 -10.14 -30.19
N GLY A 199 21.03 -9.59 -29.01
CA GLY A 199 22.30 -8.91 -28.72
C GLY A 199 22.33 -7.43 -29.05
N SER A 200 21.32 -6.88 -29.75
CA SER A 200 21.24 -5.46 -30.02
C SER A 200 20.80 -4.65 -28.78
N GLN A 201 21.21 -3.40 -28.72
CA GLN A 201 20.71 -2.43 -27.75
C GLN A 201 19.36 -1.88 -28.24
N PRO A 202 18.28 -1.93 -27.41
CA PRO A 202 17.00 -1.37 -27.79
C PRO A 202 17.03 0.16 -27.95
N GLN A 203 16.28 0.68 -28.91
CA GLN A 203 16.10 2.10 -29.13
C GLN A 203 14.99 2.63 -28.21
N ILE A 204 15.25 3.76 -27.55
CA ILE A 204 14.23 4.51 -26.80
C ILE A 204 13.35 5.28 -27.80
N LEU A 205 12.03 5.06 -27.73
CA LEU A 205 11.08 5.74 -28.60
C LEU A 205 10.48 6.99 -27.91
N ARG A 206 9.89 6.81 -26.72
CA ARG A 206 9.24 7.90 -25.97
C ARG A 206 8.86 7.49 -24.55
N THR A 207 8.54 8.51 -23.74
CA THR A 207 7.86 8.32 -22.43
C THR A 207 6.39 8.71 -22.52
N ILE A 208 5.54 8.07 -21.69
CA ILE A 208 4.13 8.40 -21.52
C ILE A 208 3.86 8.50 -20.01
N PRO A 209 3.53 9.70 -19.46
CA PRO A 209 3.46 10.99 -20.13
C PRO A 209 4.81 11.40 -20.72
N LYS A 210 4.77 12.35 -21.68
CA LYS A 210 5.99 12.94 -22.22
C LYS A 210 6.69 13.75 -21.14
N ILE A 211 7.95 13.42 -20.84
CA ILE A 211 8.78 14.09 -19.84
C ILE A 211 10.13 14.41 -20.50
N ASP A 212 10.23 15.61 -21.04
CA ASP A 212 11.40 16.02 -21.85
C ASP A 212 12.69 16.14 -21.03
N SER A 213 12.59 16.34 -19.72
CA SER A 213 13.73 16.43 -18.79
C SER A 213 14.36 15.08 -18.45
N LEU A 214 13.70 13.93 -18.72
CA LEU A 214 14.29 12.62 -18.45
C LEU A 214 15.45 12.31 -19.40
N VAL A 215 16.60 11.97 -18.82
CA VAL A 215 17.82 11.55 -19.52
C VAL A 215 18.07 10.07 -19.21
N PHE A 216 18.36 9.27 -20.24
CA PHE A 216 18.55 7.84 -20.11
C PHE A 216 19.96 7.39 -20.47
N SER A 217 20.63 6.68 -19.55
CA SER A 217 21.77 5.83 -19.87
C SER A 217 21.26 4.42 -20.13
N ASN A 218 21.25 4.00 -21.40
CA ASN A 218 20.65 2.75 -21.82
C ASN A 218 21.69 1.64 -21.97
N TYR A 219 21.64 0.61 -21.11
CA TYR A 219 22.46 -0.60 -21.14
C TYR A 219 21.62 -1.88 -21.31
N LEU A 220 20.37 -1.73 -21.79
CA LEU A 220 19.51 -2.89 -22.07
C LEU A 220 20.06 -3.70 -23.25
N LEU A 221 19.79 -5.00 -23.22
CA LEU A 221 20.07 -5.91 -24.32
C LEU A 221 18.81 -6.65 -24.76
N SER A 222 18.67 -6.83 -26.06
CA SER A 222 17.62 -7.64 -26.69
C SER A 222 17.98 -9.12 -26.57
N VAL A 223 17.08 -9.96 -26.03
CA VAL A 223 17.33 -11.40 -25.87
C VAL A 223 16.21 -12.25 -26.43
N LYS A 224 16.50 -13.54 -26.64
CA LYS A 224 15.48 -14.52 -27.02
C LYS A 224 14.53 -14.77 -25.85
N GLY A 225 13.24 -14.81 -26.11
CA GLY A 225 12.21 -15.07 -25.10
C GLY A 225 11.14 -13.98 -25.02
N ASN A 226 10.32 -14.01 -23.97
CA ASN A 226 9.21 -13.07 -23.79
C ASN A 226 9.23 -12.36 -22.40
N ASN A 227 10.26 -12.59 -21.61
CA ASN A 227 10.33 -12.04 -20.25
C ASN A 227 10.82 -10.60 -20.26
N ASP A 228 10.19 -9.79 -19.42
CA ASP A 228 10.68 -8.49 -19.01
C ASP A 228 11.63 -8.68 -17.81
N ASN A 229 12.92 -8.46 -18.04
CA ASN A 229 13.96 -8.42 -16.99
C ASN A 229 14.66 -7.07 -16.99
N ALA A 230 14.00 -6.03 -17.51
CA ALA A 230 14.51 -4.67 -17.48
C ALA A 230 14.35 -4.05 -16.09
N ASN A 231 15.32 -3.26 -15.70
CA ASN A 231 15.29 -2.45 -14.50
C ASN A 231 15.58 -0.99 -14.86
N ILE A 232 14.91 -0.08 -14.18
CA ILE A 232 15.11 1.36 -14.28
C ILE A 232 15.50 1.85 -12.90
N PHE A 233 16.69 2.40 -12.74
CA PHE A 233 17.05 3.06 -11.50
C PHE A 233 17.68 4.43 -11.71
N GLY A 234 17.68 5.22 -10.66
CA GLY A 234 18.27 6.54 -10.58
C GLY A 234 18.19 7.07 -9.15
N LEU A 235 18.77 8.22 -8.91
CA LEU A 235 18.69 8.87 -7.62
C LEU A 235 17.29 9.47 -7.37
N PRO A 236 16.85 9.58 -6.10
CA PRO A 236 15.69 10.38 -5.76
C PRO A 236 15.83 11.82 -6.27
N MET A 237 14.76 12.40 -6.77
CA MET A 237 14.74 13.79 -7.25
C MET A 237 15.80 14.09 -8.32
N ASP A 238 16.09 13.13 -9.19
CA ASP A 238 17.00 13.28 -10.32
C ASP A 238 16.30 12.81 -11.60
N TYR A 239 16.50 13.53 -12.68
CA TYR A 239 15.94 13.18 -13.99
C TYR A 239 16.76 12.14 -14.75
N HIS A 240 17.97 11.82 -14.30
CA HIS A 240 18.79 10.79 -14.93
C HIS A 240 18.34 9.39 -14.51
N ARG A 241 18.11 8.52 -15.49
CA ARG A 241 17.70 7.12 -15.30
C ARG A 241 18.65 6.18 -16.01
N THR A 242 19.09 5.15 -15.32
CA THR A 242 19.89 4.08 -15.89
C THR A 242 18.99 2.89 -16.18
N LEU A 243 19.04 2.40 -17.43
CA LEU A 243 18.32 1.22 -17.90
C LEU A 243 19.30 0.06 -18.02
N TYR A 244 19.02 -1.06 -17.39
CA TYR A 244 19.84 -2.28 -17.51
C TYR A 244 18.98 -3.54 -17.47
N GLY A 245 19.58 -4.67 -17.86
CA GLY A 245 18.89 -5.95 -17.94
C GLY A 245 18.54 -6.32 -19.37
N THR A 246 17.47 -7.06 -19.55
CA THR A 246 17.11 -7.61 -20.86
C THR A 246 15.63 -7.49 -21.18
N ILE A 247 15.32 -7.28 -22.47
CA ILE A 247 13.96 -7.30 -23.01
C ILE A 247 13.86 -8.26 -24.20
N PRO A 248 12.64 -8.72 -24.58
CA PRO A 248 12.44 -9.52 -25.77
C PRO A 248 12.95 -8.84 -27.05
N ALA A 249 13.67 -9.59 -27.89
CA ALA A 249 14.09 -9.13 -29.21
C ALA A 249 12.92 -9.08 -30.21
N ASN A 250 13.12 -8.35 -31.34
CA ASN A 250 12.17 -8.23 -32.45
C ASN A 250 10.79 -7.70 -32.01
N ARG A 251 10.78 -6.57 -31.31
CA ARG A 251 9.55 -5.87 -30.88
C ARG A 251 9.57 -4.44 -31.46
N ASP A 252 8.56 -4.10 -32.26
CA ASP A 252 8.38 -2.72 -32.72
C ASP A 252 8.09 -1.77 -31.56
N VAL A 253 7.35 -2.24 -30.55
CA VAL A 253 7.10 -1.53 -29.30
C VAL A 253 7.13 -2.52 -28.14
N PHE A 254 8.01 -2.28 -27.19
CA PHE A 254 8.05 -2.93 -25.89
C PHE A 254 7.98 -1.87 -24.80
N SER A 255 7.18 -2.09 -23.76
CA SER A 255 6.89 -1.09 -22.74
C SER A 255 7.37 -1.55 -21.37
N ILE A 256 8.16 -0.74 -20.70
CA ILE A 256 8.55 -0.88 -19.30
C ILE A 256 8.09 0.34 -18.51
N LYS A 257 8.03 0.24 -17.18
CA LYS A 257 7.55 1.34 -16.31
C LYS A 257 8.63 1.82 -15.37
N GLY A 258 8.76 3.15 -15.25
CA GLY A 258 9.63 3.80 -14.28
C GLY A 258 8.92 4.82 -13.41
N SER A 259 9.57 5.27 -12.34
CA SER A 259 9.04 6.29 -11.43
C SER A 259 9.35 7.71 -11.93
N ILE A 260 8.36 8.60 -11.85
CA ILE A 260 8.51 10.04 -12.11
C ILE A 260 9.25 10.67 -10.92
N PRO A 261 10.37 11.39 -11.14
CA PRO A 261 11.13 12.01 -10.05
C PRO A 261 10.42 13.23 -9.42
N TYR A 262 9.67 13.98 -10.24
CA TYR A 262 8.95 15.19 -9.84
C TYR A 262 7.53 15.20 -10.44
N PRO A 263 6.56 14.53 -9.81
CA PRO A 263 5.19 14.47 -10.34
C PRO A 263 4.52 15.84 -10.42
N ALA A 264 4.89 16.80 -9.56
CA ALA A 264 4.41 18.18 -9.60
C ALA A 264 4.74 18.87 -10.93
N ASP A 265 5.95 18.66 -11.47
CA ASP A 265 6.35 19.28 -12.74
C ASP A 265 5.56 18.72 -13.92
N VAL A 266 5.31 17.41 -13.91
CA VAL A 266 4.50 16.75 -14.95
C VAL A 266 3.06 17.24 -14.89
N LEU A 267 2.48 17.31 -13.68
CA LEU A 267 1.13 17.85 -13.48
C LEU A 267 1.04 19.30 -13.95
N ARG A 268 2.00 20.14 -13.57
CA ARG A 268 2.06 21.56 -13.99
C ARG A 268 2.09 21.70 -15.51
N SER A 269 2.99 20.95 -16.17
CA SER A 269 3.14 20.98 -17.62
C SER A 269 1.85 20.55 -18.34
N GLU A 270 1.21 19.46 -17.91
CA GLU A 270 -0.06 19.00 -18.51
C GLU A 270 -1.21 19.95 -18.19
N PHE A 271 -1.21 20.60 -17.04
CA PHE A 271 -2.25 21.60 -16.72
C PHE A 271 -2.09 22.88 -17.53
N VAL A 272 -0.86 23.39 -17.73
CA VAL A 272 -0.59 24.53 -18.65
C VAL A 272 -1.13 24.19 -20.04
N LYS A 273 -0.78 23.04 -20.58
CA LYS A 273 -1.28 22.61 -21.90
C LYS A 273 -2.82 22.57 -21.92
N LYS A 274 -3.45 22.11 -20.85
CA LYS A 274 -4.92 22.05 -20.77
C LYS A 274 -5.55 23.44 -20.70
N LEU A 275 -4.92 24.40 -20.02
CA LEU A 275 -5.33 25.80 -20.01
C LEU A 275 -5.28 26.41 -21.42
N GLU A 276 -4.19 26.18 -22.15
CA GLU A 276 -4.00 26.64 -23.55
C GLU A 276 -5.06 26.03 -24.49
N GLU A 277 -5.31 24.72 -24.38
CA GLU A 277 -6.39 24.03 -25.13
C GLU A 277 -7.78 24.62 -24.85
N THR A 278 -7.98 25.19 -23.66
CA THR A 278 -9.25 25.84 -23.24
C THR A 278 -9.29 27.32 -23.66
N GLY A 279 -8.20 27.83 -24.22
CA GLY A 279 -8.08 29.21 -24.72
C GLY A 279 -7.59 30.21 -23.67
N ILE A 280 -6.91 29.71 -22.60
CA ILE A 280 -6.32 30.55 -21.55
C ILE A 280 -4.81 30.61 -21.81
N LEU A 281 -4.26 31.83 -21.93
CA LEU A 281 -2.85 32.05 -22.15
C LEU A 281 -2.09 32.11 -20.83
N MET A 282 -0.91 31.48 -20.77
CA MET A 282 0.03 31.58 -19.66
C MET A 282 1.20 32.45 -20.04
N GLU A 283 1.37 33.56 -19.31
CA GLU A 283 2.60 34.37 -19.34
C GLU A 283 3.33 34.22 -18.02
N ASN A 284 4.38 33.40 -18.00
CA ASN A 284 5.14 33.12 -16.79
C ASN A 284 5.90 34.37 -16.31
N ASN A 285 5.35 35.03 -15.30
CA ASN A 285 5.97 36.16 -14.63
C ASN A 285 6.15 35.88 -13.13
N ASP A 286 7.20 36.44 -12.53
CA ASP A 286 7.37 36.41 -11.08
C ASP A 286 6.46 37.47 -10.45
N PHE A 287 5.21 37.10 -10.17
CA PHE A 287 4.33 37.92 -9.32
C PHE A 287 4.50 37.49 -7.89
N LEU A 288 4.91 38.45 -7.04
CA LEU A 288 4.69 38.31 -5.61
C LEU A 288 3.18 38.51 -5.35
N PRO A 289 2.54 37.71 -4.51
CA PRO A 289 1.15 37.93 -4.13
C PRO A 289 0.95 39.37 -3.68
N ALA A 290 -0.06 40.04 -4.19
CA ALA A 290 -0.28 41.47 -3.90
C ALA A 290 -0.49 41.77 -2.41
N ASN A 291 -0.98 40.78 -1.63
CA ASN A 291 -1.10 40.83 -0.18
C ASN A 291 -0.87 39.44 0.41
N ALA A 292 0.26 39.23 1.05
CA ALA A 292 0.56 37.97 1.77
C ALA A 292 -0.46 37.63 2.89
N ASN A 293 -1.35 38.57 3.23
CA ASN A 293 -2.37 38.44 4.27
C ASN A 293 -3.77 38.10 3.76
N GLU A 294 -4.00 38.06 2.45
CA GLU A 294 -5.29 37.68 1.88
C GLU A 294 -5.38 36.19 1.64
N LEU A 295 -6.50 35.57 2.04
CA LEU A 295 -6.72 34.14 1.81
C LEU A 295 -6.96 33.91 0.32
N PRO A 296 -6.33 32.88 -0.28
CA PRO A 296 -6.56 32.53 -1.68
C PRO A 296 -8.03 32.22 -1.96
N ILE A 297 -8.44 32.58 -3.16
CA ILE A 297 -9.81 32.42 -3.63
C ILE A 297 -9.96 31.02 -4.25
N LEU A 298 -10.91 30.25 -3.75
CA LEU A 298 -11.17 28.90 -4.21
C LEU A 298 -11.83 28.92 -5.59
N LEU A 299 -11.24 28.24 -6.57
CA LEU A 299 -11.79 27.99 -7.90
C LEU A 299 -12.46 26.62 -8.00
N TYR A 300 -11.80 25.58 -7.47
CA TYR A 300 -12.29 24.20 -7.59
C TYR A 300 -11.85 23.32 -6.42
N LYS A 301 -12.71 22.35 -6.06
CA LYS A 301 -12.37 21.26 -5.13
C LYS A 301 -12.50 19.94 -5.88
N ARG A 302 -11.38 19.26 -6.08
CA ARG A 302 -11.38 17.87 -6.51
C ARG A 302 -11.48 16.97 -5.30
N ILE A 303 -12.46 16.07 -5.29
CA ILE A 303 -12.72 15.11 -4.23
C ILE A 303 -12.36 13.73 -4.77
N SER A 304 -11.52 13.00 -4.06
CA SER A 304 -11.08 11.65 -4.43
C SER A 304 -12.21 10.62 -4.33
N PRO A 305 -12.04 9.41 -4.89
CA PRO A 305 -12.79 8.23 -4.47
C PRO A 305 -12.70 8.02 -2.95
N LYS A 306 -13.59 7.18 -2.40
CA LYS A 306 -13.56 6.84 -0.98
C LYS A 306 -12.30 6.07 -0.62
N LEU A 307 -11.83 6.19 0.62
CA LEU A 307 -10.67 5.44 1.11
C LEU A 307 -10.83 3.93 0.91
N ILE A 308 -12.05 3.40 1.08
CA ILE A 308 -12.27 1.96 0.89
C ILE A 308 -11.98 1.51 -0.55
N ASP A 309 -12.24 2.34 -1.55
CA ASP A 309 -11.96 2.02 -2.95
C ASP A 309 -10.44 1.98 -3.18
N ILE A 310 -9.70 2.90 -2.57
CA ILE A 310 -8.23 2.95 -2.61
C ILE A 310 -7.64 1.75 -1.86
N VAL A 311 -8.19 1.38 -0.69
CA VAL A 311 -7.80 0.21 0.11
C VAL A 311 -8.03 -1.09 -0.67
N ASN A 312 -9.16 -1.21 -1.37
CA ASN A 312 -9.46 -2.37 -2.21
C ASN A 312 -8.35 -2.57 -3.26
N ILE A 313 -8.01 -1.54 -4.04
CA ILE A 313 -6.94 -1.62 -5.04
C ILE A 313 -5.59 -1.93 -4.35
N THR A 314 -5.28 -1.24 -3.23
CA THR A 314 -4.05 -1.46 -2.46
C THR A 314 -3.85 -2.93 -2.11
N ASN A 315 -4.89 -3.61 -1.64
CA ASN A 315 -4.80 -5.01 -1.21
C ASN A 315 -4.90 -5.99 -2.37
N PHE A 316 -5.78 -5.74 -3.37
CA PHE A 316 -6.02 -6.64 -4.50
C PHE A 316 -4.81 -6.78 -5.42
N VAL A 317 -4.23 -5.66 -5.85
CA VAL A 317 -3.09 -5.65 -6.77
C VAL A 317 -1.75 -5.39 -6.06
N SER A 318 -1.79 -5.25 -4.73
CA SER A 318 -0.60 -4.94 -3.93
C SER A 318 0.08 -3.61 -4.29
N ASN A 319 -0.71 -2.56 -4.55
CA ASN A 319 -0.21 -1.26 -4.98
C ASN A 319 0.62 -0.60 -3.88
N ASN A 320 1.93 -0.38 -4.13
CA ASN A 320 2.84 0.24 -3.16
C ASN A 320 2.56 1.74 -3.04
N HIS A 321 2.34 2.42 -4.16
CA HIS A 321 2.09 3.86 -4.20
C HIS A 321 0.89 4.25 -3.33
N PHE A 322 -0.24 3.55 -3.47
CA PHE A 322 -1.41 3.81 -2.65
C PHE A 322 -1.17 3.48 -1.17
N ALA A 323 -0.47 2.38 -0.88
CA ALA A 323 -0.14 2.02 0.50
C ALA A 323 0.70 3.09 1.19
N GLU A 324 1.70 3.63 0.49
CA GLU A 324 2.57 4.69 1.03
C GLU A 324 1.82 6.01 1.23
N HIS A 325 0.95 6.42 0.31
CA HIS A 325 0.12 7.61 0.48
C HIS A 325 -0.85 7.47 1.64
N ILE A 326 -1.51 6.30 1.78
CA ILE A 326 -2.35 5.99 2.94
C ILE A 326 -1.52 6.07 4.22
N PHE A 327 -0.33 5.48 4.25
CA PHE A 327 0.57 5.50 5.40
C PHE A 327 0.98 6.92 5.79
N LYS A 328 1.40 7.74 4.81
CA LYS A 328 1.71 9.16 5.04
C LYS A 328 0.49 9.93 5.54
N GLN A 329 -0.71 9.65 5.04
CA GLN A 329 -1.94 10.29 5.49
C GLN A 329 -2.23 10.02 6.97
N LEU A 330 -1.87 8.84 7.48
CA LEU A 330 -2.04 8.52 8.91
C LEU A 330 -1.27 9.48 9.82
N ALA A 331 -0.08 9.94 9.41
CA ALA A 331 0.69 10.91 10.19
C ALA A 331 -0.08 12.21 10.41
N LEU A 332 -0.82 12.68 9.39
CA LEU A 332 -1.58 13.94 9.44
C LEU A 332 -2.75 13.92 10.43
N THR A 333 -3.08 12.77 11.03
CA THR A 333 -4.04 12.70 12.14
C THR A 333 -3.49 13.30 13.44
N LYS A 334 -2.16 13.50 13.55
CA LYS A 334 -1.48 14.01 14.75
C LYS A 334 -0.37 15.03 14.49
N TYR A 335 0.09 15.16 13.27
CA TYR A 335 1.22 16.01 12.89
C TYR A 335 0.85 16.88 11.70
N ASP A 336 1.35 18.09 11.63
CA ASP A 336 1.10 19.02 10.53
C ASP A 336 1.85 18.63 9.26
N VAL A 337 3.01 17.98 9.41
CA VAL A 337 3.83 17.48 8.30
C VAL A 337 4.05 15.98 8.44
N SER A 338 3.78 15.25 7.36
CA SER A 338 3.95 13.81 7.32
C SER A 338 5.38 13.41 7.00
N THR A 339 5.91 12.50 7.82
CA THR A 339 7.10 11.69 7.56
C THR A 339 6.80 10.22 7.80
N SER A 340 7.62 9.31 7.27
CA SER A 340 7.50 7.88 7.56
C SER A 340 7.64 7.58 9.06
N ALA A 341 8.50 8.32 9.76
CA ALA A 341 8.67 8.19 11.21
C ALA A 341 7.40 8.58 11.99
N ASN A 342 6.77 9.72 11.61
CA ASN A 342 5.53 10.18 12.22
C ASN A 342 4.37 9.18 11.96
N ALA A 343 4.27 8.67 10.74
CA ALA A 343 3.28 7.66 10.37
C ALA A 343 3.46 6.37 11.18
N THR A 344 4.70 5.88 11.32
CA THR A 344 5.02 4.72 12.17
C THR A 344 4.62 4.96 13.62
N ALA A 345 4.91 6.14 14.16
CA ALA A 345 4.56 6.49 15.54
C ALA A 345 3.03 6.45 15.75
N VAL A 346 2.25 6.98 14.80
CA VAL A 346 0.78 6.92 14.83
C VAL A 346 0.29 5.48 14.81
N VAL A 347 0.77 4.67 13.85
CA VAL A 347 0.38 3.25 13.71
C VAL A 347 0.69 2.46 14.99
N LYS A 348 1.91 2.56 15.50
CA LYS A 348 2.31 1.85 16.73
C LYS A 348 1.53 2.32 17.95
N SER A 349 1.29 3.62 18.11
CA SER A 349 0.49 4.18 19.20
C SER A 349 -0.95 3.66 19.16
N PHE A 350 -1.56 3.61 17.96
CA PHE A 350 -2.92 3.10 17.78
C PHE A 350 -3.01 1.62 18.20
N TRP A 351 -2.17 0.73 17.65
CA TRP A 351 -2.24 -0.68 17.96
C TRP A 351 -1.83 -1.00 19.40
N LYS A 352 -0.91 -0.23 19.99
CA LYS A 352 -0.62 -0.32 21.43
C LYS A 352 -1.85 -0.01 22.29
N SER A 353 -2.67 0.98 21.90
CA SER A 353 -3.92 1.31 22.60
C SER A 353 -4.96 0.18 22.51
N LYS A 354 -4.82 -0.71 21.52
CA LYS A 354 -5.63 -1.91 21.33
C LYS A 354 -4.98 -3.16 21.97
N GLN A 355 -3.93 -2.98 22.76
CA GLN A 355 -3.19 -4.03 23.47
C GLN A 355 -2.51 -5.08 22.55
N LEU A 356 -2.20 -4.72 21.31
CA LEU A 356 -1.41 -5.56 20.43
C LEU A 356 0.08 -5.48 20.78
N PRO A 357 0.85 -6.57 20.55
CA PRO A 357 2.29 -6.64 20.89
C PRO A 357 3.15 -5.84 19.91
N VAL A 358 3.10 -4.50 20.00
CA VAL A 358 3.77 -3.57 19.05
C VAL A 358 5.31 -3.62 19.10
N GLU A 359 5.91 -4.26 20.10
CA GLU A 359 7.33 -4.58 20.16
C GLU A 359 7.72 -5.62 19.09
N GLN A 360 6.75 -6.37 18.56
CA GLN A 360 6.92 -7.33 17.48
C GLN A 360 6.70 -6.70 16.08
N LEU A 361 6.62 -5.37 16.00
CA LEU A 361 6.44 -4.60 14.76
C LEU A 361 7.58 -3.61 14.57
N PHE A 362 8.36 -3.81 13.51
CA PHE A 362 9.33 -2.86 12.96
C PHE A 362 8.81 -2.40 11.60
N MET A 363 8.33 -1.15 11.53
CA MET A 363 7.69 -0.59 10.34
C MET A 363 8.42 0.67 9.93
N TYR A 364 8.97 0.68 8.72
CA TYR A 364 9.69 1.81 8.14
C TYR A 364 8.96 2.41 6.95
N ASP A 365 8.05 1.65 6.34
CA ASP A 365 7.20 2.10 5.26
C ASP A 365 5.78 1.50 5.36
N GLY A 366 4.88 1.94 4.51
CA GLY A 366 3.50 1.48 4.50
C GLY A 366 3.25 0.27 3.59
N SER A 367 4.16 0.00 2.67
CA SER A 367 3.99 -1.01 1.62
C SER A 367 4.68 -2.33 1.90
N GLY A 368 5.70 -2.34 2.76
CA GLY A 368 6.57 -3.49 3.01
C GLY A 368 7.62 -3.67 1.92
N LEU A 369 8.01 -2.59 1.22
CA LEU A 369 9.09 -2.62 0.25
C LEU A 369 10.46 -2.63 0.94
N SER A 370 10.57 -1.98 2.10
CA SER A 370 11.80 -1.95 2.89
C SER A 370 12.19 -3.34 3.39
N PRO A 371 13.38 -3.85 3.08
CA PRO A 371 13.87 -5.12 3.66
C PRO A 371 14.16 -5.01 5.17
N LYS A 372 14.15 -3.79 5.73
CA LYS A 372 14.31 -3.54 7.17
C LYS A 372 13.01 -3.66 7.95
N ASP A 373 11.87 -3.76 7.28
CA ASP A 373 10.62 -4.06 7.94
C ASP A 373 10.66 -5.44 8.60
N GLY A 374 10.06 -5.54 9.77
CA GLY A 374 10.02 -6.78 10.53
C GLY A 374 8.71 -6.93 11.30
N ILE A 375 8.12 -8.13 11.23
CA ILE A 375 6.89 -8.43 11.96
C ILE A 375 6.82 -9.92 12.33
N SER A 376 6.10 -10.22 13.40
CA SER A 376 5.79 -11.59 13.79
C SER A 376 4.43 -12.06 13.27
N ALA A 377 4.25 -13.36 13.09
CA ALA A 377 2.96 -13.96 12.79
C ALA A 377 1.96 -13.71 13.95
N ASN A 378 2.46 -13.65 15.18
CA ASN A 378 1.67 -13.37 16.37
C ASN A 378 1.01 -11.98 16.31
N PHE A 379 1.76 -10.93 15.95
CA PHE A 379 1.21 -9.59 15.79
C PHE A 379 0.13 -9.55 14.70
N LEU A 380 0.41 -10.12 13.52
CA LEU A 380 -0.52 -10.13 12.39
C LEU A 380 -1.83 -10.84 12.74
N VAL A 381 -1.76 -12.01 13.38
CA VAL A 381 -2.95 -12.76 13.79
C VAL A 381 -3.74 -12.00 14.86
N SER A 382 -3.06 -11.35 15.81
CA SER A 382 -3.72 -10.50 16.81
C SER A 382 -4.44 -9.31 16.16
N LEU A 383 -3.84 -8.67 15.16
CA LEU A 383 -4.47 -7.61 14.37
C LEU A 383 -5.68 -8.12 13.59
N LEU A 384 -5.56 -9.27 12.91
CA LEU A 384 -6.66 -9.87 12.16
C LEU A 384 -7.84 -10.23 13.08
N ASN A 385 -7.55 -10.80 14.27
CA ASN A 385 -8.58 -11.08 15.27
C ASN A 385 -9.28 -9.82 15.76
N TYR A 386 -8.52 -8.74 16.03
CA TYR A 386 -9.08 -7.45 16.38
C TYR A 386 -10.00 -6.92 15.27
N MET A 387 -9.53 -6.91 14.03
CA MET A 387 -10.31 -6.42 12.90
C MET A 387 -11.62 -7.20 12.71
N GLN A 388 -11.63 -8.51 12.91
CA GLN A 388 -12.84 -9.31 12.76
C GLN A 388 -13.80 -9.16 13.92
N ASN A 389 -13.31 -9.04 15.18
CA ASN A 389 -14.14 -9.14 16.38
C ASN A 389 -14.51 -7.79 16.99
N GLN A 390 -13.70 -6.74 16.78
CA GLN A 390 -13.82 -5.47 17.48
C GLN A 390 -13.98 -4.27 16.55
N SER A 391 -13.52 -4.37 15.30
CA SER A 391 -13.65 -3.30 14.33
C SER A 391 -15.09 -3.20 13.79
N ARG A 392 -15.63 -1.99 13.76
CA ARG A 392 -16.89 -1.71 13.05
C ARG A 392 -16.76 -1.84 11.52
N TYR A 393 -15.53 -1.95 11.01
CA TYR A 393 -15.21 -2.08 9.60
C TYR A 393 -14.74 -3.49 9.21
N ALA A 394 -15.06 -4.50 10.04
CA ALA A 394 -14.65 -5.89 9.85
C ALA A 394 -14.94 -6.40 8.43
N GLN A 395 -16.16 -6.19 7.95
CA GLN A 395 -16.59 -6.68 6.64
C GLN A 395 -15.87 -5.97 5.49
N GLN A 396 -15.73 -4.63 5.57
CA GLN A 396 -15.02 -3.84 4.56
C GLN A 396 -13.56 -4.27 4.48
N PHE A 397 -12.89 -4.44 5.63
CA PHE A 397 -11.51 -4.89 5.67
C PHE A 397 -11.35 -6.31 5.11
N LYS A 398 -12.17 -7.28 5.57
CA LYS A 398 -12.12 -8.67 5.06
C LYS A 398 -12.36 -8.71 3.55
N ASN A 399 -13.32 -7.95 3.04
CA ASN A 399 -13.63 -7.88 1.61
C ASN A 399 -12.52 -7.22 0.77
N SER A 400 -11.73 -6.32 1.37
CA SER A 400 -10.58 -5.71 0.68
C SER A 400 -9.43 -6.70 0.41
N LEU A 401 -9.41 -7.86 1.09
CA LEU A 401 -8.40 -8.89 0.84
C LEU A 401 -8.84 -9.79 -0.32
N PRO A 402 -7.97 -10.05 -1.31
CA PRO A 402 -8.30 -10.88 -2.46
C PRO A 402 -8.56 -12.34 -2.04
N ALA A 403 -9.48 -13.00 -2.76
CA ALA A 403 -9.83 -14.40 -2.54
C ALA A 403 -8.87 -15.33 -3.28
N ALA A 404 -8.23 -16.23 -2.56
CA ALA A 404 -7.32 -17.23 -3.13
C ALA A 404 -8.01 -18.11 -4.16
N GLY A 405 -7.34 -18.37 -5.28
CA GLY A 405 -7.85 -19.14 -6.41
C GLY A 405 -8.73 -18.33 -7.37
N ASN A 406 -9.12 -17.09 -7.00
CA ASN A 406 -10.07 -16.26 -7.77
C ASN A 406 -9.45 -14.90 -8.16
N ASP A 407 -8.93 -14.14 -7.18
CA ASP A 407 -8.72 -12.70 -7.34
C ASP A 407 -7.27 -12.26 -7.12
N GLY A 408 -6.95 -11.09 -7.68
CA GLY A 408 -5.78 -10.28 -7.36
C GLY A 408 -4.46 -11.05 -7.41
N THR A 409 -3.57 -10.74 -6.49
CA THR A 409 -2.23 -11.37 -6.41
C THR A 409 -2.25 -12.84 -5.96
N VAL A 410 -3.38 -13.34 -5.49
CA VAL A 410 -3.54 -14.73 -5.00
C VAL A 410 -4.43 -15.59 -5.91
N LYS A 411 -4.78 -15.11 -7.10
CA LYS A 411 -5.66 -15.81 -8.07
C LYS A 411 -5.20 -17.20 -8.48
N ASN A 412 -3.91 -17.49 -8.37
CA ASN A 412 -3.32 -18.79 -8.70
C ASN A 412 -2.98 -19.62 -7.45
N VAL A 413 -3.11 -19.07 -6.24
CA VAL A 413 -2.85 -19.75 -4.97
C VAL A 413 -4.09 -20.50 -4.52
N LEU A 414 -3.97 -21.77 -4.13
CA LEU A 414 -5.09 -22.67 -3.76
C LEU A 414 -6.13 -22.86 -4.89
N LYS A 415 -5.76 -22.54 -6.13
CA LYS A 415 -6.65 -22.69 -7.28
C LYS A 415 -6.99 -24.16 -7.52
N LYS A 416 -8.28 -24.43 -7.79
CA LYS A 416 -8.81 -25.79 -8.00
C LYS A 416 -8.67 -26.71 -6.77
N THR A 417 -8.57 -26.16 -5.56
CA THR A 417 -8.56 -26.90 -4.30
C THR A 417 -9.88 -26.69 -3.52
N ALA A 418 -10.07 -27.43 -2.44
CA ALA A 418 -11.21 -27.24 -1.54
C ALA A 418 -11.26 -25.85 -0.86
N LEU A 419 -10.14 -25.13 -0.87
CA LEU A 419 -10.01 -23.79 -0.28
C LEU A 419 -10.13 -22.65 -1.31
N ALA A 420 -10.31 -22.93 -2.59
CA ALA A 420 -10.53 -21.90 -3.60
C ALA A 420 -11.75 -21.04 -3.24
N GLY A 421 -11.55 -19.71 -3.16
CA GLY A 421 -12.58 -18.74 -2.76
C GLY A 421 -12.88 -18.67 -1.25
N LYS A 422 -12.37 -19.61 -0.44
CA LYS A 422 -12.61 -19.67 1.02
C LYS A 422 -11.50 -19.02 1.86
N VAL A 423 -10.41 -18.60 1.23
CA VAL A 423 -9.29 -17.92 1.89
C VAL A 423 -9.18 -16.52 1.32
N ARG A 424 -9.34 -15.50 2.17
CA ARG A 424 -9.07 -14.11 1.82
C ARG A 424 -7.78 -13.68 2.48
N MET A 425 -6.78 -13.32 1.69
CA MET A 425 -5.44 -13.06 2.22
C MET A 425 -4.65 -12.05 1.40
N LYS A 426 -3.79 -11.30 2.09
CA LYS A 426 -2.74 -10.49 1.45
C LYS A 426 -1.50 -11.33 1.24
N SER A 427 -0.91 -11.24 0.05
CA SER A 427 0.40 -11.80 -0.27
C SER A 427 1.52 -10.79 -0.03
N GLY A 428 2.70 -11.26 0.34
CA GLY A 428 3.95 -10.51 0.39
C GLY A 428 5.06 -11.26 -0.33
N SER A 429 5.78 -10.58 -1.21
CA SER A 429 6.90 -11.17 -1.95
C SER A 429 7.90 -10.10 -2.34
N ILE A 430 9.14 -10.31 -1.95
CA ILE A 430 10.36 -9.71 -2.47
C ILE A 430 11.38 -10.84 -2.64
N SER A 431 12.62 -10.54 -3.05
CA SER A 431 13.67 -11.55 -3.15
C SER A 431 13.78 -12.37 -1.86
N ASN A 432 13.72 -13.71 -1.98
CA ASN A 432 13.82 -14.67 -0.88
C ASN A 432 12.73 -14.56 0.22
N VAL A 433 11.65 -13.82 -0.01
CA VAL A 433 10.55 -13.67 0.94
C VAL A 433 9.24 -14.11 0.32
N ARG A 434 8.48 -14.95 1.04
CA ARG A 434 7.13 -15.36 0.69
C ARG A 434 6.24 -15.36 1.94
N CYS A 435 5.22 -14.50 1.93
CA CYS A 435 4.36 -14.27 3.09
C CYS A 435 2.88 -14.21 2.69
N TYR A 436 2.01 -14.68 3.58
CA TYR A 436 0.56 -14.54 3.46
C TYR A 436 -0.05 -14.31 4.84
N ALA A 437 -1.05 -13.43 4.93
CA ALA A 437 -1.84 -13.24 6.14
C ALA A 437 -3.30 -12.91 5.78
N GLY A 438 -4.25 -13.45 6.54
CA GLY A 438 -5.67 -13.24 6.29
C GLY A 438 -6.57 -14.23 7.02
N TYR A 439 -7.68 -14.53 6.39
CA TYR A 439 -8.76 -15.35 6.95
C TYR A 439 -9.02 -16.59 6.11
N LEU A 440 -9.28 -17.71 6.78
CA LEU A 440 -9.74 -18.96 6.19
C LEU A 440 -11.14 -19.26 6.74
N ASP A 441 -12.13 -19.29 5.86
CA ASP A 441 -13.51 -19.70 6.19
C ASP A 441 -13.64 -21.20 5.96
N ALA A 442 -13.65 -21.98 7.03
CA ALA A 442 -13.76 -23.43 6.96
C ALA A 442 -15.20 -23.90 6.68
N THR A 443 -15.33 -25.12 6.15
CA THR A 443 -16.64 -25.71 5.81
C THR A 443 -17.53 -25.99 7.02
N ASN A 444 -16.96 -26.00 8.22
CA ASN A 444 -17.70 -26.12 9.48
C ASN A 444 -18.32 -24.79 9.99
N GLY A 445 -18.23 -23.71 9.18
CA GLY A 445 -18.72 -22.37 9.53
C GLY A 445 -17.79 -21.54 10.40
N THR A 446 -16.62 -22.05 10.78
CA THR A 446 -15.65 -21.33 11.62
C THR A 446 -14.67 -20.54 10.75
N THR A 447 -14.41 -19.29 11.12
CA THR A 447 -13.35 -18.47 10.50
C THR A 447 -12.06 -18.57 11.32
N TYR A 448 -10.95 -18.73 10.63
CA TYR A 448 -9.61 -18.77 11.20
C TYR A 448 -8.76 -17.62 10.67
N SER A 449 -8.06 -16.92 11.57
CA SER A 449 -7.05 -15.92 11.22
C SER A 449 -5.69 -16.60 11.16
N PHE A 450 -4.90 -16.31 10.12
CA PHE A 450 -3.57 -16.89 9.99
C PHE A 450 -2.55 -15.90 9.42
N ALA A 451 -1.29 -16.14 9.75
CA ALA A 451 -0.15 -15.52 9.10
C ALA A 451 0.97 -16.55 8.94
N VAL A 452 1.54 -16.64 7.74
CA VAL A 452 2.72 -17.45 7.41
C VAL A 452 3.76 -16.55 6.76
N LEU A 453 4.92 -16.46 7.36
CA LEU A 453 6.02 -15.60 6.96
C LEU A 453 7.27 -16.48 6.78
N ILE A 454 7.80 -16.53 5.56
CA ILE A 454 8.96 -17.37 5.20
C ILE A 454 10.00 -16.49 4.53
N ASN A 455 11.21 -16.45 5.13
CA ASN A 455 12.36 -15.76 4.55
C ASN A 455 13.49 -16.77 4.30
N ASN A 456 14.21 -16.59 3.20
CA ASN A 456 15.40 -17.36 2.83
C ASN A 456 15.15 -18.88 2.72
N ALA A 457 14.02 -19.28 2.16
CA ALA A 457 13.77 -20.68 1.82
C ALA A 457 14.68 -21.15 0.68
N ASN A 458 15.05 -22.41 0.71
CA ASN A 458 15.88 -23.04 -0.34
C ASN A 458 15.00 -23.57 -1.47
N GLY A 459 14.48 -22.67 -2.30
CA GLY A 459 13.62 -23.03 -3.44
C GLY A 459 13.07 -21.81 -4.13
N THR A 460 12.38 -22.04 -5.24
CA THR A 460 11.68 -21.00 -6.01
C THR A 460 10.47 -20.50 -5.23
N SER A 461 10.03 -19.29 -5.55
CA SER A 461 8.78 -18.72 -4.99
C SER A 461 7.56 -19.63 -5.21
N SER A 462 7.53 -20.39 -6.32
CA SER A 462 6.44 -21.32 -6.63
C SER A 462 6.45 -22.53 -5.71
N GLU A 463 7.62 -23.13 -5.49
CA GLU A 463 7.80 -24.29 -4.59
C GLU A 463 7.46 -23.93 -3.14
N VAL A 464 7.91 -22.77 -2.67
CA VAL A 464 7.55 -22.29 -1.32
C VAL A 464 6.04 -22.03 -1.21
N THR A 465 5.41 -21.48 -2.24
CA THR A 465 3.95 -21.29 -2.27
C THR A 465 3.22 -22.64 -2.19
N ALA A 466 3.67 -23.66 -2.91
CA ALA A 466 3.09 -25.01 -2.85
C ALA A 466 3.16 -25.64 -1.45
N GLU A 467 4.26 -25.44 -0.71
CA GLU A 467 4.35 -25.89 0.69
C GLU A 467 3.34 -25.16 1.59
N ILE A 468 3.14 -23.86 1.38
CA ILE A 468 2.13 -23.09 2.14
C ILE A 468 0.70 -23.57 1.80
N GLU A 469 0.40 -23.85 0.53
CA GLU A 469 -0.89 -24.41 0.12
C GLU A 469 -1.14 -25.75 0.80
N LYS A 470 -0.14 -26.64 0.81
CA LYS A 470 -0.20 -27.94 1.49
C LYS A 470 -0.43 -27.79 3.00
N LEU A 471 0.23 -26.80 3.64
CA LEU A 471 -0.01 -26.48 5.06
C LEU A 471 -1.48 -26.14 5.33
N LEU A 472 -2.02 -25.17 4.57
CA LEU A 472 -3.40 -24.68 4.76
C LEU A 472 -4.43 -25.78 4.47
N LEU A 473 -4.24 -26.55 3.40
CA LEU A 473 -5.12 -27.68 3.03
C LEU A 473 -5.14 -28.75 4.12
N LYS A 474 -3.99 -29.14 4.63
CA LYS A 474 -3.89 -30.20 5.65
C LYS A 474 -4.49 -29.77 7.00
N ILE A 475 -4.26 -28.50 7.40
CA ILE A 475 -4.92 -27.95 8.59
C ILE A 475 -6.43 -27.94 8.41
N HIS A 476 -6.92 -27.46 7.25
CA HIS A 476 -8.34 -27.44 6.96
C HIS A 476 -8.97 -28.85 7.01
N GLU A 477 -8.32 -29.84 6.43
CA GLU A 477 -8.77 -31.24 6.47
C GLU A 477 -8.93 -31.75 7.91
N ILE A 478 -7.96 -31.45 8.79
CA ILE A 478 -8.03 -31.85 10.21
C ILE A 478 -9.16 -31.14 10.95
N LEU A 479 -9.36 -29.85 10.68
CA LEU A 479 -10.40 -29.04 11.31
C LEU A 479 -11.82 -29.45 10.89
N THR A 480 -11.98 -30.01 9.71
CA THR A 480 -13.30 -30.40 9.16
C THR A 480 -13.65 -31.85 9.38
N LYS A 481 -12.70 -32.70 9.81
CA LYS A 481 -12.94 -34.11 10.22
C LYS A 481 -13.41 -34.25 11.69
N LYS A 482 -13.33 -33.16 12.46
CA LYS A 482 -13.83 -33.10 13.83
C LYS A 482 -15.26 -32.58 13.87
#